data_7888d11f3a00ed0428979e29774dcb3a
#
_entry.id   7888d11f3a00ed0428979e29774dcb3a
#
_cell.length_a   1.000
_cell.length_b   1.000
_cell.length_c   1.000
_cell.angle_alpha   90.00
_cell.angle_beta   90.00
_cell.angle_gamma   90.00
#
_symmetry.space_group_name_H-M   'P 1'
#
loop_
_entity.id
_entity.type
_entity.pdbx_description
1 polymer ?
#
loop_
_entity_poly.entity_id
_entity_poly.type
_entity_poly.pdbx_seq_one_letter_code
_entity_poly.pdbx_strand_id
1 'polypeptide(L)'
;DFVVTFADDSNIVNLHNWSMGSFSGTSWRDIRTIALTVFPGLLCTFLLSKPMGAYQLGEAYAQNLGVNIRLFRIALILLSSVLSACVTAFAGPISFVGIAVPHLMKSLFRTAKPLWILPACFLGGGVFCLFCDGIARTVFSPTELSISTVTAVFGAPVVIWMMLRREKRRREGM
;
A
#
# COMPACT_ATOMS: atom_id res chain seq x y z
N ASP A 1 -26.01 2.89 8.81
CA ASP A 1 -26.97 3.05 9.95
C ASP A 1 -27.79 1.78 10.19
N PHE A 2 -28.38 1.12 9.16
CA PHE A 2 -29.23 -0.06 9.34
C PHE A 2 -28.50 -1.24 10.03
N VAL A 3 -27.25 -1.52 9.64
CA VAL A 3 -26.42 -2.61 10.23
C VAL A 3 -26.10 -2.33 11.69
N VAL A 4 -25.87 -1.08 12.06
CA VAL A 4 -25.56 -0.66 13.45
C VAL A 4 -26.77 -0.83 14.36
N THR A 5 -27.98 -0.66 13.85
CA THR A 5 -29.23 -0.78 14.64
C THR A 5 -29.54 -2.21 15.07
N PHE A 6 -29.02 -3.22 14.34
CA PHE A 6 -29.28 -4.65 14.61
C PHE A 6 -28.05 -5.42 15.09
N ALA A 7 -26.90 -4.76 15.28
CA ALA A 7 -25.68 -5.39 15.76
C ALA A 7 -25.56 -5.30 17.29
N ASP A 8 -25.01 -6.36 17.91
CA ASP A 8 -24.65 -6.31 19.32
C ASP A 8 -23.55 -5.27 19.57
N ASP A 9 -23.52 -4.64 20.75
CA ASP A 9 -22.56 -3.59 21.10
C ASP A 9 -21.10 -3.99 20.87
N SER A 10 -20.76 -5.27 21.10
CA SER A 10 -19.42 -5.79 20.83
C SER A 10 -19.04 -5.74 19.33
N ASN A 11 -19.99 -5.98 18.45
CA ASN A 11 -19.78 -5.93 16.99
C ASN A 11 -19.63 -4.48 16.50
N ILE A 12 -20.33 -3.54 17.13
CA ILE A 12 -20.22 -2.11 16.82
C ILE A 12 -18.82 -1.60 17.18
N VAL A 13 -18.31 -1.96 18.35
CA VAL A 13 -16.95 -1.60 18.79
C VAL A 13 -15.89 -2.20 17.86
N ASN A 14 -16.03 -3.47 17.49
CA ASN A 14 -15.11 -4.13 16.56
C ASN A 14 -15.13 -3.49 15.17
N LEU A 15 -16.32 -3.14 14.66
CA LEU A 15 -16.46 -2.46 13.37
C LEU A 15 -15.84 -1.05 13.41
N HIS A 16 -16.03 -0.34 14.51
CA HIS A 16 -15.44 0.98 14.72
C HIS A 16 -13.90 0.90 14.72
N ASN A 17 -13.33 -0.01 15.51
CA ASN A 17 -11.88 -0.24 15.55
C ASN A 17 -11.31 -0.65 14.19
N TRP A 18 -12.01 -1.53 13.47
CA TRP A 18 -11.62 -1.92 12.12
C TRP A 18 -11.66 -0.72 11.15
N SER A 19 -12.70 0.13 11.23
CA SER A 19 -12.82 1.29 10.34
C SER A 19 -11.73 2.35 10.57
N MET A 20 -11.20 2.42 11.76
CA MET A 20 -10.07 3.30 12.08
C MET A 20 -8.72 2.79 11.60
N GLY A 21 -8.61 1.50 11.26
CA GLY A 21 -7.36 0.82 10.95
C GLY A 21 -6.53 0.60 12.22
N SER A 22 -6.30 -0.66 12.59
CA SER A 22 -5.52 -1.03 13.77
C SER A 22 -4.88 -2.40 13.57
N PHE A 23 -3.65 -2.56 14.05
CA PHE A 23 -2.98 -3.87 14.12
C PHE A 23 -3.20 -4.58 15.45
N SER A 24 -3.83 -3.91 16.45
CA SER A 24 -3.99 -4.43 17.82
C SER A 24 -4.87 -5.68 17.92
N GLY A 25 -5.84 -5.83 17.00
CA GLY A 25 -6.79 -6.95 17.01
C GLY A 25 -6.35 -8.19 16.22
N THR A 26 -5.14 -8.21 15.66
CA THR A 26 -4.70 -9.27 14.77
C THR A 26 -4.28 -10.53 15.53
N SER A 27 -4.91 -11.67 15.21
CA SER A 27 -4.59 -12.98 15.81
C SER A 27 -3.51 -13.72 15.03
N TRP A 28 -2.88 -14.73 15.64
CA TRP A 28 -1.92 -15.61 14.94
C TRP A 28 -2.51 -16.37 13.75
N ARG A 29 -3.83 -16.63 13.78
CA ARG A 29 -4.54 -17.23 12.64
C ARG A 29 -4.59 -16.25 11.47
N ASP A 30 -4.89 -14.98 11.74
CA ASP A 30 -4.97 -13.93 10.73
C ASP A 30 -3.60 -13.70 10.08
N ILE A 31 -2.53 -13.67 10.88
CA ILE A 31 -1.14 -13.56 10.39
C ILE A 31 -0.80 -14.68 9.41
N ARG A 32 -1.19 -15.93 9.71
CA ARG A 32 -0.97 -17.05 8.80
C ARG A 32 -1.75 -16.90 7.50
N THR A 33 -3.01 -16.45 7.57
CA THR A 33 -3.85 -16.20 6.38
C THR A 33 -3.28 -15.08 5.52
N ILE A 34 -2.87 -13.97 6.14
CA ILE A 34 -2.21 -12.85 5.48
C ILE A 34 -0.93 -13.34 4.80
N ALA A 35 -0.07 -14.04 5.52
CA ALA A 35 1.18 -14.56 4.98
C ALA A 35 0.95 -15.48 3.79
N LEU A 36 -0.02 -16.42 3.89
CA LEU A 36 -0.35 -17.36 2.83
C LEU A 36 -0.89 -16.64 1.56
N THR A 37 -1.48 -15.48 1.70
CA THR A 37 -1.99 -14.68 0.56
C THR A 37 -0.92 -13.73 0.03
N VAL A 38 -0.19 -13.05 0.91
CA VAL A 38 0.77 -12.00 0.55
C VAL A 38 2.04 -12.58 -0.07
N PHE A 39 2.60 -13.69 0.45
CA PHE A 39 3.83 -14.26 -0.10
C PHE A 39 3.68 -14.76 -1.55
N PRO A 40 2.64 -15.56 -1.90
CA PRO A 40 2.41 -15.93 -3.30
C PRO A 40 2.10 -14.69 -4.18
N GLY A 41 1.34 -13.72 -3.65
CA GLY A 41 1.07 -12.47 -4.34
C GLY A 41 2.35 -11.70 -4.66
N LEU A 42 3.29 -11.59 -3.71
CA LEU A 42 4.60 -10.97 -3.94
C LEU A 42 5.42 -11.74 -4.97
N LEU A 43 5.43 -13.07 -4.91
CA LEU A 43 6.14 -13.90 -5.89
C LEU A 43 5.58 -13.67 -7.30
N CYS A 44 4.26 -13.66 -7.46
CA CYS A 44 3.62 -13.34 -8.73
C CYS A 44 3.96 -11.92 -9.20
N THR A 45 3.94 -10.93 -8.31
CA THR A 45 4.33 -9.54 -8.63
C THR A 45 5.78 -9.47 -9.09
N PHE A 46 6.67 -10.23 -8.44
CA PHE A 46 8.07 -10.29 -8.82
C PHE A 46 8.29 -10.92 -10.20
N LEU A 47 7.54 -11.98 -10.54
CA LEU A 47 7.56 -12.57 -11.88
C LEU A 47 7.07 -11.58 -12.97
N LEU A 48 6.09 -10.74 -12.62
CA LEU A 48 5.59 -9.68 -13.52
C LEU A 48 6.53 -8.46 -13.62
N SER A 49 7.61 -8.40 -12.86
CA SER A 49 8.53 -7.24 -12.86
C SER A 49 9.17 -6.98 -14.21
N LYS A 50 9.47 -8.02 -14.99
CA LYS A 50 10.03 -7.91 -16.35
C LYS A 50 9.03 -7.30 -17.35
N PRO A 51 7.79 -7.85 -17.50
CA PRO A 51 6.75 -7.21 -18.31
C PRO A 51 6.43 -5.78 -17.86
N MET A 52 6.46 -5.51 -16.56
CA MET A 52 6.23 -4.18 -15.99
C MET A 52 7.32 -3.19 -16.44
N GLY A 53 8.58 -3.61 -16.49
CA GLY A 53 9.69 -2.81 -17.00
C GLY A 53 9.53 -2.47 -18.48
N ALA A 54 9.13 -3.43 -19.31
CA ALA A 54 8.84 -3.21 -20.72
C ALA A 54 7.65 -2.24 -20.92
N TYR A 55 6.61 -2.40 -20.13
CA TYR A 55 5.41 -1.55 -20.18
C TYR A 55 5.69 -0.08 -19.81
N GLN A 56 6.66 0.17 -18.91
CA GLN A 56 7.09 1.54 -18.56
C GLN A 56 7.75 2.30 -19.73
N LEU A 57 8.31 1.58 -20.71
CA LEU A 57 8.90 2.16 -21.92
C LEU A 57 7.86 2.46 -23.01
N GLY A 58 6.64 2.03 -22.81
CA GLY A 58 5.51 2.23 -23.72
C GLY A 58 4.81 0.93 -24.10
N GLU A 59 3.51 1.02 -24.34
CA GLU A 59 2.66 -0.12 -24.65
C GLU A 59 3.05 -0.81 -25.96
N ALA A 60 3.33 -0.01 -27.01
CA ALA A 60 3.78 -0.52 -28.31
C ALA A 60 5.15 -1.24 -28.19
N TYR A 61 6.05 -0.73 -27.38
CA TYR A 61 7.34 -1.35 -27.13
C TYR A 61 7.20 -2.71 -26.43
N ALA A 62 6.33 -2.77 -25.40
CA ALA A 62 6.06 -4.03 -24.71
C ALA A 62 5.41 -5.08 -25.61
N GLN A 63 4.51 -4.69 -26.52
CA GLN A 63 3.92 -5.59 -27.51
C GLN A 63 4.96 -6.16 -28.45
N ASN A 64 5.89 -5.34 -28.95
CA ASN A 64 6.98 -5.79 -29.82
C ASN A 64 7.93 -6.77 -29.12
N LEU A 65 8.04 -6.72 -27.81
CA LEU A 65 8.77 -7.69 -26.99
C LEU A 65 7.96 -8.97 -26.69
N GLY A 66 6.76 -9.13 -27.27
CA GLY A 66 5.91 -10.31 -27.09
C GLY A 66 5.06 -10.29 -25.81
N VAL A 67 4.97 -9.17 -25.09
CA VAL A 67 4.13 -9.07 -23.91
C VAL A 67 2.67 -8.93 -24.32
N ASN A 68 1.81 -9.87 -23.88
CA ASN A 68 0.37 -9.74 -24.06
C ASN A 68 -0.19 -8.71 -23.08
N ILE A 69 -0.37 -7.47 -23.56
CA ILE A 69 -0.79 -6.33 -22.74
C ILE A 69 -2.12 -6.56 -22.04
N ARG A 70 -3.08 -7.22 -22.70
CA ARG A 70 -4.40 -7.48 -22.11
C ARG A 70 -4.28 -8.41 -20.90
N LEU A 71 -3.58 -9.54 -21.03
CA LEU A 71 -3.37 -10.47 -19.93
C LEU A 71 -2.54 -9.84 -18.80
N PHE A 72 -1.49 -9.09 -19.17
CA PHE A 72 -0.66 -8.38 -18.21
C PHE A 72 -1.47 -7.38 -17.37
N ARG A 73 -2.32 -6.58 -18.00
CA ARG A 73 -3.19 -5.59 -17.31
C ARG A 73 -4.20 -6.28 -16.39
N ILE A 74 -4.85 -7.36 -16.84
CA ILE A 74 -5.77 -8.15 -16.01
C ILE A 74 -5.03 -8.74 -14.81
N ALA A 75 -3.88 -9.35 -15.02
CA ALA A 75 -3.07 -9.92 -13.94
C ALA A 75 -2.66 -8.87 -12.90
N LEU A 76 -2.25 -7.68 -13.32
CA LEU A 76 -1.92 -6.56 -12.40
C LEU A 76 -3.12 -6.11 -11.58
N ILE A 77 -4.29 -5.94 -12.22
CA ILE A 77 -5.51 -5.51 -11.54
C ILE A 77 -5.94 -6.55 -10.51
N LEU A 78 -6.01 -7.82 -10.91
CA LEU A 78 -6.40 -8.91 -10.00
C LEU A 78 -5.44 -9.03 -8.82
N LEU A 79 -4.14 -9.01 -9.09
CA LEU A 79 -3.12 -9.15 -8.06
C LEU A 79 -3.13 -7.99 -7.07
N SER A 80 -3.23 -6.76 -7.58
CA SER A 80 -3.33 -5.57 -6.72
C SER A 80 -4.63 -5.56 -5.90
N SER A 81 -5.74 -6.00 -6.49
CA SER A 81 -7.03 -6.08 -5.79
C SER A 81 -7.01 -7.12 -4.67
N VAL A 82 -6.45 -8.31 -4.92
CA VAL A 82 -6.33 -9.37 -3.90
C VAL A 82 -5.42 -8.93 -2.75
N LEU A 83 -4.26 -8.35 -3.06
CA LEU A 83 -3.33 -7.88 -2.03
C LEU A 83 -3.92 -6.73 -1.21
N SER A 84 -4.58 -5.78 -1.86
CA SER A 84 -5.24 -4.66 -1.19
C SER A 84 -6.42 -5.13 -0.33
N ALA A 85 -7.26 -6.02 -0.85
CA ALA A 85 -8.38 -6.60 -0.11
C ALA A 85 -7.91 -7.37 1.13
N CYS A 86 -6.84 -8.15 0.99
CA CYS A 86 -6.25 -8.89 2.12
C CYS A 86 -5.81 -7.93 3.24
N VAL A 87 -5.04 -6.88 2.91
CA VAL A 87 -4.59 -5.91 3.92
C VAL A 87 -5.78 -5.19 4.56
N THR A 88 -6.73 -4.72 3.75
CA THR A 88 -7.89 -3.98 4.26
C THR A 88 -8.81 -4.84 5.13
N ALA A 89 -8.96 -6.13 4.81
CA ALA A 89 -9.79 -7.04 5.60
C ALA A 89 -9.28 -7.25 7.03
N PHE A 90 -7.97 -7.31 7.22
CA PHE A 90 -7.35 -7.62 8.52
C PHE A 90 -6.86 -6.38 9.29
N ALA A 91 -6.34 -5.38 8.59
CA ALA A 91 -5.76 -4.18 9.20
C ALA A 91 -6.66 -2.95 9.09
N GLY A 92 -7.78 -3.05 8.36
CA GLY A 92 -8.63 -1.92 8.02
C GLY A 92 -8.04 -1.03 6.91
N PRO A 93 -8.73 0.07 6.58
CA PRO A 93 -8.29 1.00 5.55
C PRO A 93 -7.09 1.82 6.03
N ILE A 94 -5.93 1.65 5.39
CA ILE A 94 -4.71 2.42 5.66
C ILE A 94 -4.50 3.42 4.54
N SER A 95 -4.47 4.71 4.88
CA SER A 95 -4.38 5.79 3.92
C SER A 95 -2.92 6.18 3.60
N PHE A 96 -2.68 6.74 2.41
CA PHE A 96 -1.42 7.34 1.97
C PHE A 96 -0.21 6.41 1.80
N VAL A 97 -0.13 5.26 2.44
CA VAL A 97 1.02 4.34 2.36
C VAL A 97 1.31 3.92 0.93
N GLY A 98 0.27 3.54 0.17
CA GLY A 98 0.40 3.11 -1.23
C GLY A 98 0.92 4.19 -2.19
N ILE A 99 0.82 5.46 -1.84
CA ILE A 99 1.33 6.58 -2.64
C ILE A 99 2.69 7.04 -2.11
N ALA A 100 2.82 7.25 -0.81
CA ALA A 100 4.00 7.82 -0.19
C ALA A 100 5.21 6.88 -0.28
N VAL A 101 5.03 5.59 0.05
CA VAL A 101 6.15 4.63 0.10
C VAL A 101 6.82 4.42 -1.26
N PRO A 102 6.11 4.16 -2.38
CA PRO A 102 6.77 4.02 -3.68
C PRO A 102 7.53 5.26 -4.10
N HIS A 103 7.06 6.44 -3.73
CA HIS A 103 7.77 7.70 -4.02
C HIS A 103 9.03 7.88 -3.19
N LEU A 104 8.95 7.59 -1.89
CA LEU A 104 10.11 7.60 -1.00
C LEU A 104 11.18 6.61 -1.50
N MET A 105 10.77 5.38 -1.85
CA MET A 105 11.70 4.36 -2.33
C MET A 105 12.35 4.76 -3.68
N LYS A 106 11.57 5.29 -4.64
CA LYS A 106 12.14 5.80 -5.90
C LYS A 106 13.10 6.96 -5.68
N SER A 107 12.82 7.84 -4.73
CA SER A 107 13.71 8.96 -4.38
C SER A 107 14.99 8.47 -3.71
N LEU A 108 14.89 7.51 -2.80
CA LEU A 108 15.99 6.94 -2.03
C LEU A 108 16.95 6.14 -2.94
N PHE A 109 16.40 5.22 -3.72
CA PHE A 109 17.19 4.34 -4.60
C PHE A 109 17.54 4.97 -5.95
N ARG A 110 17.00 6.16 -6.24
CA ARG A 110 17.20 6.88 -7.52
C ARG A 110 16.99 5.99 -8.76
N THR A 111 16.12 5.01 -8.67
CA THR A 111 15.80 4.07 -9.75
C THR A 111 14.30 3.92 -9.91
N ALA A 112 13.86 3.65 -11.13
CA ALA A 112 12.46 3.34 -11.43
C ALA A 112 12.28 1.87 -11.86
N LYS A 113 13.36 1.06 -11.85
CA LYS A 113 13.32 -0.36 -12.29
C LYS A 113 12.41 -1.16 -11.35
N PRO A 114 11.34 -1.82 -11.85
CA PRO A 114 10.39 -2.55 -11.02
C PRO A 114 11.04 -3.63 -10.16
N LEU A 115 12.05 -4.31 -10.69
CA LEU A 115 12.78 -5.38 -10.01
C LEU A 115 13.36 -4.96 -8.64
N TRP A 116 13.83 -3.71 -8.52
CA TRP A 116 14.39 -3.16 -7.29
C TRP A 116 13.35 -2.44 -6.44
N ILE A 117 12.42 -1.76 -7.11
CA ILE A 117 11.39 -0.97 -6.44
C ILE A 117 10.35 -1.85 -5.73
N LEU A 118 10.00 -3.01 -6.27
CA LEU A 118 9.01 -3.91 -5.65
C LEU A 118 9.46 -4.39 -4.26
N PRO A 119 10.63 -5.04 -4.08
CA PRO A 119 11.09 -5.43 -2.75
C PRO A 119 11.38 -4.22 -1.85
N ALA A 120 11.88 -3.12 -2.40
CA ALA A 120 12.09 -1.89 -1.63
C ALA A 120 10.78 -1.31 -1.09
N CYS A 121 9.70 -1.32 -1.88
CA CYS A 121 8.38 -0.87 -1.42
C CYS A 121 7.78 -1.80 -0.38
N PHE A 122 8.01 -3.10 -0.49
CA PHE A 122 7.54 -4.06 0.51
C PHE A 122 8.21 -3.84 1.86
N LEU A 123 9.55 -3.79 1.88
CA LEU A 123 10.31 -3.55 3.11
C LEU A 123 10.09 -2.13 3.65
N GLY A 124 10.17 -1.13 2.77
CA GLY A 124 9.97 0.27 3.15
C GLY A 124 8.55 0.56 3.65
N GLY A 125 7.54 -0.10 3.06
CA GLY A 125 6.16 -0.04 3.54
C GLY A 125 6.00 -0.66 4.92
N GLY A 126 6.61 -1.82 5.16
CA GLY A 126 6.62 -2.46 6.47
C GLY A 126 7.27 -1.57 7.54
N VAL A 127 8.45 -1.04 7.27
CA VAL A 127 9.16 -0.11 8.19
C VAL A 127 8.32 1.15 8.45
N PHE A 128 7.74 1.74 7.40
CA PHE A 128 6.90 2.93 7.54
C PHE A 128 5.65 2.66 8.39
N CYS A 129 4.97 1.54 8.16
CA CYS A 129 3.80 1.15 8.96
C CYS A 129 4.16 0.88 10.42
N LEU A 130 5.27 0.17 10.69
CA LEU A 130 5.76 -0.08 12.06
C LEU A 130 6.13 1.22 12.77
N PHE A 131 6.76 2.16 12.07
CA PHE A 131 7.08 3.47 12.62
C PHE A 131 5.82 4.25 12.99
N CYS A 132 4.82 4.28 12.09
CA CYS A 132 3.54 4.94 12.35
C CYS A 132 2.76 4.26 13.49
N ASP A 133 2.75 2.93 13.57
CA ASP A 133 2.12 2.18 14.66
C ASP A 133 2.80 2.45 16.00
N GLY A 134 4.12 2.48 16.02
CA GLY A 134 4.88 2.85 17.22
C GLY A 134 4.52 4.25 17.73
N ILE A 135 4.38 5.24 16.86
CA ILE A 135 3.94 6.60 17.23
C ILE A 135 2.48 6.59 17.71
N ALA A 136 1.59 5.89 17.00
CA ALA A 136 0.17 5.81 17.36
C ALA A 136 -0.05 5.29 18.78
N ARG A 137 0.78 4.33 19.22
CA ARG A 137 0.68 3.71 20.56
C ARG A 137 1.39 4.51 21.66
N THR A 138 2.46 5.24 21.33
CA THR A 138 3.30 5.87 22.36
C THR A 138 2.90 7.31 22.67
N VAL A 139 2.53 8.11 21.66
CA VAL A 139 2.32 9.55 21.81
C VAL A 139 1.03 9.89 22.56
N PHE A 140 0.00 9.06 22.46
CA PHE A 140 -1.32 9.35 23.03
C PHE A 140 -1.84 8.31 24.02
N SER A 141 -0.94 7.54 24.67
CA SER A 141 -1.33 6.62 25.74
C SER A 141 -2.10 7.37 26.85
N PRO A 142 -3.29 6.90 27.33
CA PRO A 142 -3.87 5.56 27.15
C PRO A 142 -4.84 5.41 25.96
N THR A 143 -5.10 6.45 25.16
CA THR A 143 -5.99 6.39 23.99
C THR A 143 -5.16 6.03 22.75
N GLU A 144 -5.49 4.92 22.08
CA GLU A 144 -4.83 4.54 20.80
C GLU A 144 -5.37 5.40 19.66
N LEU A 145 -4.47 6.11 18.96
CA LEU A 145 -4.83 6.76 17.70
C LEU A 145 -4.93 5.74 16.57
N SER A 146 -5.84 6.00 15.64
CA SER A 146 -5.91 5.19 14.43
C SER A 146 -4.62 5.30 13.61
N ILE A 147 -4.11 4.16 13.12
CA ILE A 147 -2.93 4.11 12.25
C ILE A 147 -3.17 4.96 11.00
N SER A 148 -4.39 4.95 10.46
CA SER A 148 -4.77 5.73 9.28
C SER A 148 -4.55 7.23 9.48
N THR A 149 -4.84 7.76 10.68
CA THR A 149 -4.58 9.18 11.00
C THR A 149 -3.09 9.48 11.03
N VAL A 150 -2.30 8.64 11.69
CA VAL A 150 -0.85 8.84 11.78
C VAL A 150 -0.19 8.72 10.40
N THR A 151 -0.57 7.70 9.60
CA THR A 151 -0.06 7.55 8.23
C THR A 151 -0.47 8.70 7.33
N ALA A 152 -1.65 9.31 7.53
CA ALA A 152 -2.07 10.50 6.81
C ALA A 152 -1.22 11.72 7.16
N VAL A 153 -0.94 11.94 8.44
CA VAL A 153 -0.09 13.06 8.91
C VAL A 153 1.33 12.99 8.32
N PHE A 154 1.93 11.80 8.27
CA PHE A 154 3.26 11.63 7.69
C PHE A 154 3.25 11.47 6.17
N GLY A 155 2.22 10.85 5.59
CA GLY A 155 2.11 10.61 4.15
C GLY A 155 1.70 11.85 3.35
N ALA A 156 0.80 12.68 3.88
CA ALA A 156 0.33 13.88 3.19
C ALA A 156 1.45 14.89 2.84
N PRO A 157 2.38 15.23 3.76
CA PRO A 157 3.51 16.11 3.42
C PRO A 157 4.39 15.56 2.31
N VAL A 158 4.61 14.24 2.27
CA VAL A 158 5.38 13.57 1.21
C VAL A 158 4.69 13.74 -0.15
N VAL A 159 3.37 13.54 -0.18
CA VAL A 159 2.57 13.70 -1.42
C VAL A 159 2.55 15.16 -1.88
N ILE A 160 2.35 16.12 -0.96
CA ILE A 160 2.35 17.55 -1.27
C ILE A 160 3.72 17.98 -1.83
N TRP A 161 4.81 17.61 -1.17
CA TRP A 161 6.16 17.92 -1.62
C TRP A 161 6.45 17.36 -3.01
N MET A 162 5.97 16.16 -3.29
CA MET A 162 6.10 15.52 -4.59
C MET A 162 5.33 16.29 -5.67
N MET A 163 4.09 16.71 -5.38
CA MET A 163 3.28 17.48 -6.33
C MET A 163 3.94 18.81 -6.67
N LEU A 164 4.46 19.52 -5.67
CA LEU A 164 5.19 20.78 -5.85
C LEU A 164 6.47 20.59 -6.70
N ARG A 165 7.23 19.51 -6.45
CA ARG A 165 8.41 19.18 -7.26
C ARG A 165 8.09 18.87 -8.72
N ARG A 166 6.97 18.17 -8.98
CA ARG A 166 6.52 17.87 -10.35
C ARG A 166 6.13 19.14 -11.08
N GLU A 167 5.43 20.04 -10.41
CA GLU A 167 5.00 21.29 -10.99
C GLU A 167 6.20 22.20 -11.33
N LYS A 168 7.19 22.28 -10.43
CA LYS A 168 8.43 23.04 -10.68
C LYS A 168 9.17 22.52 -11.91
N ARG A 169 9.37 21.20 -12.03
CA ARG A 169 10.00 20.59 -13.21
C ARG A 169 9.22 20.83 -14.52
N ARG A 170 7.90 20.92 -14.44
CA ARG A 170 7.06 21.21 -15.61
C ARG A 170 7.21 22.66 -16.08
N ARG A 171 7.42 23.60 -15.14
CA ARG A 171 7.67 25.02 -15.43
C ARG A 171 9.10 25.28 -15.95
N GLU A 172 10.07 24.52 -15.49
CA GLU A 172 11.47 24.60 -15.92
C GLU A 172 11.74 23.92 -17.28
N GLY A 173 10.82 23.08 -17.77
CA GLY A 173 10.93 22.38 -19.06
C GLY A 173 10.09 22.98 -20.20
N MET A 174 9.47 24.13 -19.97
CA MET A 174 8.85 25.00 -20.98
C MET A 174 9.71 26.26 -21.22
#